data_5b37544cb3368e1c8862523010334c24
#
_entry.id   5b37544cb3368e1c8862523010334c24
#
_cell.length_a   1.000
_cell.length_b   1.000
_cell.length_c   1.000
_cell.angle_alpha   90.00
_cell.angle_beta   90.00
_cell.angle_gamma   90.00
#
_symmetry.space_group_name_H-M   'P 1'
#
loop_
_entity.id
_entity.type
_entity.pdbx_description
1 polymer ?
#
loop_
_entity_poly.entity_id
_entity_poly.type
_entity_poly.pdbx_seq_one_letter_code
_entity_poly.pdbx_strand_id
1 'polypeptide(L)'
;IEMLSYIIGYGIAILMAKKGYGALSIAVMSITTAIGYTGGLWMAERFLPKYGLISRRLFWMHWRMGRSLLGQGVLEVFSEKIDEILLGKFIGISKLGIYSKGREYTNTLGVIGSKFFARPWFSVMSKYSGNKGFFFERYKLAFAGLSGAGILLIAFNFYFGSTFINHVLGAQWSAMAGLFTYFVASVATYYLVVFNKYSILALGKPAINLKIELYYNFLKLSLLAMIFIFLVKNPDLIIFLILLDIGAKLIMLFFQGLSLNKFLHKQSALMVYLCTLLLLLPFIVSLVVSSPLIFGIVTLFSLAMVLVVIFIVFQKKIYLPSE
;
A
#
# COMPACT_ATOMS: atom_id res chain seq x y z
N ILE A 1 4.01 22.41 9.65
CA ILE A 1 2.60 22.67 9.98
C ILE A 1 1.89 21.35 10.30
N GLU A 2 1.91 20.35 9.41
CA GLU A 2 1.23 19.06 9.61
C GLU A 2 1.65 18.39 10.92
N MET A 3 2.95 18.26 11.16
CA MET A 3 3.50 17.64 12.37
C MET A 3 3.08 18.38 13.65
N LEU A 4 3.10 19.71 13.64
CA LEU A 4 2.69 20.54 14.78
C LEU A 4 1.21 20.35 15.10
N SER A 5 0.36 20.30 14.06
CA SER A 5 -1.09 20.06 14.20
C SER A 5 -1.39 18.70 14.83
N TYR A 6 -0.61 17.64 14.45
CA TYR A 6 -0.72 16.33 15.09
C TYR A 6 -0.29 16.36 16.56
N ILE A 7 0.84 17.00 16.89
CA ILE A 7 1.32 17.10 18.29
C ILE A 7 0.27 17.78 19.17
N ILE A 8 -0.32 18.89 18.71
CA ILE A 8 -1.37 19.59 19.44
C ILE A 8 -2.63 18.72 19.56
N GLY A 9 -3.08 18.10 18.47
CA GLY A 9 -4.26 17.24 18.46
C GLY A 9 -4.13 16.04 19.40
N TYR A 10 -3.00 15.33 19.36
CA TYR A 10 -2.73 14.23 20.28
C TYR A 10 -2.60 14.69 21.73
N GLY A 11 -1.96 15.83 21.99
CA GLY A 11 -1.86 16.40 23.34
C GLY A 11 -3.23 16.66 23.97
N ILE A 12 -4.14 17.29 23.21
CA ILE A 12 -5.53 17.54 23.64
C ILE A 12 -6.26 16.22 23.87
N ALA A 13 -6.11 15.25 22.97
CA ALA A 13 -6.77 13.94 23.11
C ALA A 13 -6.34 13.20 24.37
N ILE A 14 -5.06 13.20 24.70
CA ILE A 14 -4.53 12.56 25.92
C ILE A 14 -5.09 13.23 27.16
N LEU A 15 -5.16 14.57 27.19
CA LEU A 15 -5.72 15.30 28.33
C LEU A 15 -7.22 15.00 28.50
N MET A 16 -7.98 14.92 27.42
CA MET A 16 -9.40 14.56 27.45
C MET A 16 -9.61 13.10 27.87
N ALA A 17 -8.80 12.18 27.35
CA ALA A 17 -8.89 10.76 27.73
C ALA A 17 -8.62 10.57 29.24
N LYS A 18 -7.62 11.28 29.82
CA LYS A 18 -7.36 11.28 31.27
C LYS A 18 -8.54 11.82 32.10
N LYS A 19 -9.34 12.72 31.52
CA LYS A 19 -10.55 13.24 32.18
C LYS A 19 -11.79 12.35 32.00
N GLY A 20 -11.65 11.17 31.35
CA GLY A 20 -12.74 10.21 31.20
C GLY A 20 -13.68 10.44 30.02
N TYR A 21 -13.35 11.33 29.07
CA TYR A 21 -14.20 11.61 27.90
C TYR A 21 -14.23 10.48 26.86
N GLY A 22 -13.48 9.39 27.05
CA GLY A 22 -13.53 8.19 26.21
C GLY A 22 -13.43 8.48 24.71
N ALA A 23 -14.39 7.99 23.91
CA ALA A 23 -14.39 8.12 22.46
C ALA A 23 -14.43 9.58 21.95
N LEU A 24 -14.97 10.52 22.74
CA LEU A 24 -14.99 11.93 22.37
C LEU A 24 -13.59 12.53 22.24
N SER A 25 -12.60 12.02 22.98
CA SER A 25 -11.22 12.46 22.88
C SER A 25 -10.64 12.24 21.47
N ILE A 26 -11.01 11.15 20.81
CA ILE A 26 -10.59 10.83 19.44
C ILE A 26 -11.25 11.77 18.41
N ALA A 27 -12.55 12.06 18.60
CA ALA A 27 -13.27 12.99 17.72
C ALA A 27 -12.67 14.39 17.81
N VAL A 28 -12.40 14.89 19.02
CA VAL A 28 -11.80 16.22 19.24
C VAL A 28 -10.37 16.26 18.67
N MET A 29 -9.57 15.19 18.81
CA MET A 29 -8.28 15.06 18.17
C MET A 29 -8.36 15.30 16.66
N SER A 30 -9.28 14.60 15.99
CA SER A 30 -9.44 14.69 14.53
C SER A 30 -9.83 16.11 14.09
N ILE A 31 -10.75 16.74 14.81
CA ILE A 31 -11.20 18.12 14.53
C ILE A 31 -10.05 19.11 14.76
N THR A 32 -9.37 19.01 15.89
CA THR A 32 -8.25 19.92 16.23
C THR A 32 -7.11 19.82 15.24
N THR A 33 -6.77 18.59 14.83
CA THR A 33 -5.73 18.34 13.82
C THR A 33 -6.11 18.95 12.47
N ALA A 34 -7.37 18.76 12.03
CA ALA A 34 -7.87 19.31 10.77
C ALA A 34 -7.87 20.85 10.78
N ILE A 35 -8.36 21.47 11.85
CA ILE A 35 -8.37 22.95 12.00
C ILE A 35 -6.94 23.49 12.05
N GLY A 36 -6.06 22.87 12.85
CA GLY A 36 -4.66 23.29 12.97
C GLY A 36 -3.90 23.19 11.65
N TYR A 37 -4.09 22.10 10.91
CA TYR A 37 -3.48 21.91 9.61
C TYR A 37 -3.97 22.92 8.57
N THR A 38 -5.30 23.05 8.43
CA THR A 38 -5.90 23.97 7.45
C THR A 38 -5.60 25.43 7.77
N GLY A 39 -5.77 25.82 9.04
CA GLY A 39 -5.48 27.19 9.48
C GLY A 39 -3.99 27.53 9.35
N GLY A 40 -3.10 26.60 9.71
CA GLY A 40 -1.67 26.77 9.54
C GLY A 40 -1.24 26.92 8.07
N LEU A 41 -1.85 26.17 7.14
CA LEU A 41 -1.59 26.33 5.71
C LEU A 41 -2.06 27.72 5.18
N TRP A 42 -3.25 28.14 5.58
CA TRP A 42 -3.76 29.46 5.17
C TRP A 42 -2.89 30.62 5.67
N MET A 43 -2.38 30.48 6.90
CA MET A 43 -1.47 31.48 7.47
C MET A 43 -0.09 31.47 6.76
N ALA A 44 0.45 30.30 6.44
CA ALA A 44 1.75 30.15 5.79
C ALA A 44 1.74 30.64 4.35
N GLU A 45 0.72 30.26 3.57
CA GLU A 45 0.61 30.60 2.15
C GLU A 45 -0.05 31.97 1.91
N ARG A 46 -0.56 32.62 2.97
CA ARG A 46 -1.36 33.85 2.88
C ARG A 46 -2.48 33.75 1.83
N PHE A 47 -3.00 32.52 1.64
CA PHE A 47 -4.00 32.22 0.64
C PHE A 47 -5.40 32.49 1.20
N LEU A 48 -6.06 33.48 0.63
CA LEU A 48 -7.49 33.68 0.85
C LEU A 48 -8.21 33.33 -0.46
N PRO A 49 -9.16 32.41 -0.43
CA PRO A 49 -9.94 32.06 -1.61
C PRO A 49 -10.72 33.30 -2.08
N LYS A 50 -10.43 33.74 -3.30
CA LYS A 50 -11.16 34.87 -3.91
C LYS A 50 -12.45 34.36 -4.50
N TYR A 51 -13.55 35.02 -4.19
CA TYR A 51 -14.81 34.80 -4.87
C TYR A 51 -14.64 35.22 -6.33
N GLY A 52 -14.71 34.27 -7.24
CA GLY A 52 -14.62 34.52 -8.68
C GLY A 52 -15.62 33.67 -9.45
N LEU A 53 -16.04 34.17 -10.61
CA LEU A 53 -16.91 33.41 -11.51
C LEU A 53 -16.15 32.18 -12.01
N ILE A 54 -16.71 31.02 -11.74
CA ILE A 54 -16.15 29.74 -12.24
C ILE A 54 -16.38 29.70 -13.75
N SER A 55 -15.30 29.75 -14.53
CA SER A 55 -15.37 29.54 -15.97
C SER A 55 -15.81 28.11 -16.27
N ARG A 56 -16.94 27.97 -17.01
CA ARG A 56 -17.46 26.66 -17.43
C ARG A 56 -16.41 25.82 -18.17
N ARG A 57 -15.56 26.47 -18.95
CA ARG A 57 -14.47 25.80 -19.70
C ARG A 57 -13.42 25.24 -18.75
N LEU A 58 -12.98 26.02 -17.76
CA LEU A 58 -12.00 25.58 -16.74
C LEU A 58 -12.58 24.48 -15.87
N PHE A 59 -13.85 24.58 -15.45
CA PHE A 59 -14.53 23.53 -14.72
C PHE A 59 -14.50 22.19 -15.47
N TRP A 60 -14.90 22.16 -16.73
CA TRP A 60 -14.92 20.94 -17.53
C TRP A 60 -13.53 20.37 -17.81
N MET A 61 -12.52 21.22 -17.95
CA MET A 61 -11.14 20.78 -18.09
C MET A 61 -10.65 20.07 -16.82
N HIS A 62 -10.85 20.66 -15.66
CA HIS A 62 -10.47 20.06 -14.37
C HIS A 62 -11.34 18.84 -14.03
N TRP A 63 -12.64 18.89 -14.36
CA TRP A 63 -13.53 17.74 -14.17
C TRP A 63 -13.13 16.52 -14.98
N ARG A 64 -12.74 16.71 -16.24
CA ARG A 64 -12.27 15.61 -17.09
C ARG A 64 -11.05 14.92 -16.51
N MET A 65 -10.15 15.65 -15.90
CA MET A 65 -8.95 15.13 -15.24
C MET A 65 -9.28 14.54 -13.85
N GLY A 66 -10.05 15.27 -13.06
CA GLY A 66 -10.37 14.93 -11.67
C GLY A 66 -11.33 13.75 -11.52
N ARG A 67 -12.28 13.54 -12.43
CA ARG A 67 -13.26 12.44 -12.33
C ARG A 67 -12.61 11.06 -12.27
N SER A 68 -11.48 10.88 -12.97
CA SER A 68 -10.74 9.61 -12.95
C SER A 68 -10.07 9.37 -11.59
N LEU A 69 -9.52 10.43 -10.97
CA LEU A 69 -8.92 10.38 -9.65
C LEU A 69 -9.96 10.22 -8.55
N LEU A 70 -11.09 10.94 -8.68
CA LEU A 70 -12.24 10.77 -7.76
C LEU A 70 -12.80 9.34 -7.80
N GLY A 71 -12.98 8.79 -9.00
CA GLY A 71 -13.42 7.41 -9.17
C GLY A 71 -12.48 6.40 -8.51
N GLN A 72 -11.16 6.60 -8.65
CA GLN A 72 -10.16 5.78 -7.98
C GLN A 72 -10.29 5.89 -6.45
N GLY A 73 -10.37 7.10 -5.91
CA GLY A 73 -10.50 7.32 -4.47
C GLY A 73 -11.76 6.69 -3.87
N VAL A 74 -12.90 6.83 -4.54
CA VAL A 74 -14.16 6.20 -4.09
C VAL A 74 -14.06 4.68 -4.11
N LEU A 75 -13.50 4.09 -5.17
CA LEU A 75 -13.31 2.65 -5.26
C LEU A 75 -12.33 2.13 -4.20
N GLU A 76 -11.26 2.85 -3.93
CA GLU A 76 -10.27 2.51 -2.91
C GLU A 76 -10.92 2.46 -1.51
N VAL A 77 -11.64 3.51 -1.12
CA VAL A 77 -12.35 3.56 0.18
C VAL A 77 -13.39 2.45 0.29
N PHE A 78 -14.18 2.24 -0.75
CA PHE A 78 -15.20 1.18 -0.77
C PHE A 78 -14.55 -0.21 -0.64
N SER A 79 -13.51 -0.49 -1.42
CA SER A 79 -12.78 -1.76 -1.37
C SER A 79 -12.10 -2.02 -0.03
N GLU A 80 -11.67 -0.96 0.67
CA GLU A 80 -11.05 -1.09 1.98
C GLU A 80 -12.06 -1.36 3.10
N LYS A 81 -13.26 -0.83 3.01
CA LYS A 81 -14.24 -0.89 4.11
C LYS A 81 -15.23 -2.04 3.99
N ILE A 82 -15.46 -2.56 2.80
CA ILE A 82 -16.42 -3.63 2.57
C ILE A 82 -16.10 -4.89 3.39
N ASP A 83 -14.82 -5.26 3.52
CA ASP A 83 -14.37 -6.43 4.27
C ASP A 83 -14.72 -6.27 5.76
N GLU A 84 -14.48 -5.09 6.33
CA GLU A 84 -14.78 -4.77 7.74
C GLU A 84 -16.30 -4.80 8.01
N ILE A 85 -17.10 -4.24 7.10
CA ILE A 85 -18.57 -4.24 7.22
C ILE A 85 -19.11 -5.67 7.20
N LEU A 86 -18.63 -6.50 6.30
CA LEU A 86 -19.08 -7.90 6.20
C LEU A 86 -18.63 -8.73 7.40
N LEU A 87 -17.37 -8.57 7.85
CA LEU A 87 -16.87 -9.23 9.06
C LEU A 87 -17.70 -8.85 10.29
N GLY A 88 -17.97 -7.57 10.50
CA GLY A 88 -18.76 -7.09 11.63
C GLY A 88 -20.20 -7.67 11.64
N LYS A 89 -20.82 -7.78 10.46
CA LYS A 89 -22.16 -8.31 10.30
C LYS A 89 -22.24 -9.82 10.53
N PHE A 90 -21.28 -10.60 10.05
CA PHE A 90 -21.40 -12.06 9.99
C PHE A 90 -20.60 -12.81 11.07
N ILE A 91 -19.53 -12.21 11.61
CA ILE A 91 -18.58 -12.94 12.49
C ILE A 91 -18.50 -12.35 13.90
N GLY A 92 -18.95 -11.12 14.07
CA GLY A 92 -19.02 -10.46 15.36
C GLY A 92 -17.83 -9.52 15.65
N ILE A 93 -18.05 -8.70 16.66
CA ILE A 93 -17.20 -7.53 16.99
C ILE A 93 -15.80 -7.92 17.43
N SER A 94 -15.64 -9.03 18.17
CA SER A 94 -14.33 -9.45 18.71
C SER A 94 -13.34 -9.81 17.57
N LYS A 95 -13.77 -10.64 16.62
CA LYS A 95 -12.95 -11.01 15.45
C LYS A 95 -12.73 -9.84 14.51
N LEU A 96 -13.74 -8.99 14.34
CA LEU A 96 -13.59 -7.72 13.61
C LEU A 96 -12.50 -6.86 14.23
N GLY A 97 -12.46 -6.74 15.58
CA GLY A 97 -11.44 -5.95 16.27
C GLY A 97 -10.01 -6.42 15.96
N ILE A 98 -9.77 -7.73 16.00
CA ILE A 98 -8.46 -8.31 15.66
C ILE A 98 -8.07 -8.01 14.21
N TYR A 99 -9.01 -8.22 13.26
CA TYR A 99 -8.80 -7.97 11.85
C TYR A 99 -8.53 -6.48 11.55
N SER A 100 -9.42 -5.61 12.04
CA SER A 100 -9.31 -4.16 11.80
C SER A 100 -8.04 -3.58 12.39
N LYS A 101 -7.64 -4.06 13.58
CA LYS A 101 -6.41 -3.59 14.21
C LYS A 101 -5.16 -4.05 13.47
N GLY A 102 -5.10 -5.31 13.05
CA GLY A 102 -4.01 -5.81 12.21
C GLY A 102 -3.90 -5.03 10.90
N ARG A 103 -5.04 -4.75 10.27
CA ARG A 103 -5.12 -3.96 9.04
C ARG A 103 -4.72 -2.49 9.23
N GLU A 104 -5.13 -1.86 10.34
CA GLU A 104 -4.76 -0.48 10.67
C GLU A 104 -3.24 -0.29 10.76
N TYR A 105 -2.54 -1.19 11.47
CA TYR A 105 -1.07 -1.13 11.57
C TYR A 105 -0.39 -1.32 10.21
N THR A 106 -0.86 -2.27 9.42
CA THR A 106 -0.29 -2.53 8.10
C THR A 106 -0.63 -1.42 7.10
N ASN A 107 -1.83 -0.84 7.15
CA ASN A 107 -2.18 0.32 6.34
C ASN A 107 -1.30 1.54 6.70
N THR A 108 -1.01 1.74 7.99
CA THR A 108 -0.09 2.81 8.43
C THR A 108 1.29 2.63 7.80
N LEU A 109 1.84 1.43 7.82
CA LEU A 109 3.09 1.12 7.12
C LEU A 109 2.97 1.38 5.61
N GLY A 110 1.85 0.97 4.99
CA GLY A 110 1.56 1.23 3.58
C GLY A 110 1.57 2.71 3.21
N VAL A 111 0.91 3.54 4.02
CA VAL A 111 0.87 4.99 3.83
C VAL A 111 2.26 5.62 4.00
N ILE A 112 3.01 5.22 5.03
CA ILE A 112 4.38 5.68 5.25
C ILE A 112 5.24 5.35 4.03
N GLY A 113 5.26 4.09 3.59
CA GLY A 113 6.03 3.67 2.42
C GLY A 113 5.64 4.43 1.15
N SER A 114 4.34 4.65 0.90
CA SER A 114 3.90 5.41 -0.27
C SER A 114 4.39 6.87 -0.24
N LYS A 115 4.40 7.51 0.92
CA LYS A 115 4.92 8.87 1.08
C LYS A 115 6.43 8.94 0.83
N PHE A 116 7.20 7.95 1.30
CA PHE A 116 8.66 7.94 1.17
C PHE A 116 9.14 7.52 -0.23
N PHE A 117 8.46 6.61 -0.90
CA PHE A 117 8.93 6.04 -2.17
C PHE A 117 8.10 6.48 -3.37
N ALA A 118 6.78 6.32 -3.33
CA ALA A 118 5.96 6.44 -4.51
C ALA A 118 5.73 7.90 -4.94
N ARG A 119 5.51 8.82 -4.00
CA ARG A 119 5.30 10.24 -4.30
C ARG A 119 6.55 10.93 -4.83
N PRO A 120 7.74 10.79 -4.18
CA PRO A 120 8.99 11.32 -4.74
C PRO A 120 9.32 10.72 -6.11
N TRP A 121 9.09 9.41 -6.27
CA TRP A 121 9.24 8.73 -7.55
C TRP A 121 8.41 9.41 -8.65
N PHE A 122 7.12 9.62 -8.41
CA PHE A 122 6.24 10.30 -9.36
C PHE A 122 6.75 11.70 -9.72
N SER A 123 7.11 12.51 -8.71
CA SER A 123 7.57 13.88 -8.90
C SER A 123 8.83 13.96 -9.77
N VAL A 124 9.78 13.05 -9.57
CA VAL A 124 11.02 13.03 -10.34
C VAL A 124 10.79 12.43 -11.73
N MET A 125 10.15 11.26 -11.80
CA MET A 125 10.07 10.48 -13.03
C MET A 125 9.06 11.02 -14.06
N SER A 126 8.08 11.81 -13.62
CA SER A 126 7.18 12.51 -14.55
C SER A 126 7.92 13.45 -15.51
N LYS A 127 9.04 14.04 -15.07
CA LYS A 127 9.90 14.89 -15.91
C LYS A 127 10.61 14.11 -17.02
N TYR A 128 10.84 12.81 -16.81
CA TYR A 128 11.56 11.93 -17.74
C TYR A 128 10.61 11.00 -18.51
N SER A 129 9.31 11.27 -18.51
CA SER A 129 8.30 10.45 -19.19
C SER A 129 8.54 10.30 -20.71
N GLY A 130 9.20 11.28 -21.33
CA GLY A 130 9.59 11.25 -22.74
C GLY A 130 10.79 10.33 -23.05
N ASN A 131 11.70 10.12 -22.09
CA ASN A 131 12.86 9.24 -22.24
C ASN A 131 12.59 7.86 -21.62
N LYS A 132 11.96 6.98 -22.39
CA LYS A 132 11.55 5.64 -21.95
C LYS A 132 12.73 4.76 -21.50
N GLY A 133 13.89 4.89 -22.14
CA GLY A 133 15.09 4.12 -21.77
C GLY A 133 15.58 4.48 -20.39
N PHE A 134 15.79 5.77 -20.14
CA PHE A 134 16.20 6.27 -18.81
C PHE A 134 15.15 5.91 -17.74
N PHE A 135 13.87 6.12 -18.03
CA PHE A 135 12.79 5.76 -17.13
C PHE A 135 12.82 4.28 -16.74
N PHE A 136 13.00 3.39 -17.72
CA PHE A 136 13.03 1.95 -17.49
C PHE A 136 14.21 1.52 -16.63
N GLU A 137 15.41 2.05 -16.88
CA GLU A 137 16.59 1.72 -16.08
C GLU A 137 16.40 2.11 -14.61
N ARG A 138 15.87 3.31 -14.35
CA ARG A 138 15.57 3.74 -12.98
C ARG A 138 14.43 2.96 -12.33
N TYR A 139 13.41 2.63 -13.14
CA TYR A 139 12.30 1.81 -12.70
C TYR A 139 12.76 0.43 -12.22
N LYS A 140 13.61 -0.25 -12.98
CA LYS A 140 14.14 -1.57 -12.62
C LYS A 140 14.84 -1.54 -11.26
N LEU A 141 15.73 -0.57 -11.08
CA LEU A 141 16.48 -0.43 -9.84
C LEU A 141 15.56 -0.19 -8.63
N ALA A 142 14.64 0.76 -8.76
CA ALA A 142 13.72 1.11 -7.68
C ALA A 142 12.74 -0.02 -7.35
N PHE A 143 12.21 -0.71 -8.37
CA PHE A 143 11.29 -1.82 -8.19
C PHE A 143 11.97 -3.03 -7.52
N ALA A 144 13.19 -3.37 -7.94
CA ALA A 144 13.99 -4.42 -7.31
C ALA A 144 14.35 -4.06 -5.87
N GLY A 145 14.75 -2.82 -5.60
CA GLY A 145 15.03 -2.34 -4.24
C GLY A 145 13.81 -2.43 -3.32
N LEU A 146 12.63 -2.04 -3.81
CA LEU A 146 11.37 -2.19 -3.07
C LEU A 146 11.01 -3.65 -2.79
N SER A 147 11.25 -4.54 -3.76
CA SER A 147 11.03 -5.97 -3.56
C SER A 147 11.96 -6.54 -2.49
N GLY A 148 13.24 -6.13 -2.49
CA GLY A 148 14.20 -6.49 -1.44
C GLY A 148 13.77 -5.97 -0.07
N ALA A 149 13.32 -4.73 0.03
CA ALA A 149 12.78 -4.17 1.27
C ALA A 149 11.54 -4.94 1.77
N GLY A 150 10.67 -5.37 0.86
CA GLY A 150 9.52 -6.22 1.18
C GLY A 150 9.94 -7.60 1.73
N ILE A 151 10.96 -8.23 1.14
CA ILE A 151 11.52 -9.49 1.64
C ILE A 151 12.07 -9.31 3.05
N LEU A 152 12.82 -8.24 3.31
CA LEU A 152 13.34 -7.92 4.64
C LEU A 152 12.24 -7.68 5.66
N LEU A 153 11.15 -7.02 5.25
CA LEU A 153 9.99 -6.79 6.11
C LEU A 153 9.31 -8.11 6.50
N ILE A 154 9.14 -9.04 5.57
CA ILE A 154 8.61 -10.39 5.84
C ILE A 154 9.55 -11.16 6.75
N ALA A 155 10.86 -11.12 6.50
CA ALA A 155 11.86 -11.78 7.33
C ALA A 155 11.89 -11.21 8.76
N PHE A 156 11.89 -9.90 8.91
CA PHE A 156 11.81 -9.24 10.22
C PHE A 156 10.57 -9.69 10.99
N ASN A 157 9.42 -9.72 10.33
CA ASN A 157 8.18 -10.16 10.95
C ASN A 157 8.23 -11.65 11.38
N PHE A 158 8.84 -12.52 10.58
CA PHE A 158 8.95 -13.93 10.93
C PHE A 158 9.73 -14.15 12.23
N TYR A 159 10.85 -13.44 12.42
CA TYR A 159 11.68 -13.58 13.60
C TYR A 159 11.17 -12.76 14.81
N PHE A 160 10.63 -11.59 14.57
CA PHE A 160 10.33 -10.62 15.64
C PHE A 160 8.84 -10.28 15.76
N GLY A 161 7.96 -10.73 14.86
CA GLY A 161 6.57 -10.32 14.81
C GLY A 161 5.78 -10.62 16.08
N SER A 162 5.90 -11.82 16.63
CA SER A 162 5.23 -12.19 17.89
C SER A 162 5.76 -11.37 19.08
N THR A 163 7.07 -11.18 19.17
CA THR A 163 7.73 -10.38 20.20
C THR A 163 7.27 -8.92 20.11
N PHE A 164 7.22 -8.36 18.90
CA PHE A 164 6.75 -7.01 18.64
C PHE A 164 5.30 -6.83 19.12
N ILE A 165 4.40 -7.74 18.75
CA ILE A 165 2.99 -7.66 19.13
C ILE A 165 2.84 -7.72 20.66
N ASN A 166 3.46 -8.66 21.31
CA ASN A 166 3.32 -8.86 22.75
C ASN A 166 3.90 -7.69 23.57
N HIS A 167 5.03 -7.12 23.16
CA HIS A 167 5.68 -6.05 23.92
C HIS A 167 5.17 -4.65 23.54
N VAL A 168 4.81 -4.41 22.28
CA VAL A 168 4.39 -3.08 21.82
C VAL A 168 2.88 -2.89 21.94
N LEU A 169 2.10 -3.91 21.56
CA LEU A 169 0.64 -3.84 21.60
C LEU A 169 0.03 -4.40 22.88
N GLY A 170 0.76 -5.30 23.55
CA GLY A 170 0.33 -5.95 24.78
C GLY A 170 -0.25 -7.35 24.54
N ALA A 171 -0.21 -8.18 25.61
CA ALA A 171 -0.61 -9.58 25.59
C ALA A 171 -2.07 -9.82 25.10
N GLN A 172 -2.94 -8.84 25.26
CA GLN A 172 -4.33 -8.89 24.78
C GLN A 172 -4.43 -9.03 23.25
N TRP A 173 -3.38 -8.71 22.50
CA TRP A 173 -3.31 -8.80 21.04
C TRP A 173 -2.55 -10.04 20.55
N SER A 174 -2.16 -10.96 21.43
CA SER A 174 -1.41 -12.19 21.09
C SER A 174 -2.09 -13.02 20.01
N ALA A 175 -3.44 -13.07 20.00
CA ALA A 175 -4.22 -13.75 18.95
C ALA A 175 -3.98 -13.18 17.53
N MET A 176 -3.50 -11.94 17.42
CA MET A 176 -3.16 -11.30 16.14
C MET A 176 -1.79 -11.77 15.62
N ALA A 177 -0.91 -12.31 16.47
CA ALA A 177 0.47 -12.65 16.08
C ALA A 177 0.52 -13.61 14.90
N GLY A 178 -0.32 -14.66 14.89
CA GLY A 178 -0.41 -15.61 13.78
C GLY A 178 -0.93 -14.99 12.48
N LEU A 179 -1.81 -13.99 12.57
CA LEU A 179 -2.37 -13.29 11.42
C LEU A 179 -1.43 -12.21 10.87
N PHE A 180 -0.51 -11.71 11.70
CA PHE A 180 0.32 -10.55 11.38
C PHE A 180 1.25 -10.83 10.20
N THR A 181 1.73 -12.06 10.04
CA THR A 181 2.54 -12.47 8.90
C THR A 181 1.80 -12.30 7.56
N TYR A 182 0.52 -12.65 7.53
CA TYR A 182 -0.32 -12.45 6.34
C TYR A 182 -0.53 -10.97 6.03
N PHE A 183 -0.77 -10.16 7.05
CA PHE A 183 -0.91 -8.71 6.89
C PHE A 183 0.39 -8.07 6.38
N VAL A 184 1.55 -8.46 6.90
CA VAL A 184 2.85 -7.94 6.47
C VAL A 184 3.12 -8.32 5.00
N ALA A 185 2.80 -9.55 4.59
CA ALA A 185 2.92 -9.95 3.19
C ALA A 185 1.98 -9.13 2.27
N SER A 186 0.77 -8.83 2.75
CA SER A 186 -0.17 -7.95 2.04
C SER A 186 0.40 -6.54 1.85
N VAL A 187 1.05 -5.96 2.87
CA VAL A 187 1.70 -4.63 2.78
C VAL A 187 2.90 -4.65 1.85
N ALA A 188 3.74 -5.69 1.94
CA ALA A 188 4.90 -5.82 1.04
C ALA A 188 4.45 -5.86 -0.43
N THR A 189 3.38 -6.60 -0.73
CA THR A 189 2.77 -6.62 -2.07
C THR A 189 2.15 -5.27 -2.44
N TYR A 190 1.50 -4.58 -1.49
CA TYR A 190 0.92 -3.26 -1.68
C TYR A 190 1.96 -2.21 -2.11
N TYR A 191 3.17 -2.24 -1.55
CA TYR A 191 4.24 -1.33 -1.96
C TYR A 191 4.56 -1.44 -3.45
N LEU A 192 4.60 -2.66 -3.99
CA LEU A 192 4.84 -2.88 -5.42
C LEU A 192 3.67 -2.37 -6.28
N VAL A 193 2.44 -2.62 -5.83
CA VAL A 193 1.21 -2.13 -6.51
C VAL A 193 1.21 -0.60 -6.59
N VAL A 194 1.46 0.07 -5.46
CA VAL A 194 1.46 1.54 -5.39
C VAL A 194 2.59 2.12 -6.22
N PHE A 195 3.77 1.53 -6.18
CA PHE A 195 4.90 1.98 -6.99
C PHE A 195 4.60 1.89 -8.51
N ASN A 196 4.00 0.79 -8.96
CA ASN A 196 3.56 0.64 -10.35
C ASN A 196 2.46 1.65 -10.72
N LYS A 197 1.49 1.86 -9.82
CA LYS A 197 0.42 2.88 -9.99
C LYS A 197 1.03 4.25 -10.27
N TYR A 198 1.99 4.69 -9.45
CA TYR A 198 2.66 5.98 -9.63
C TYR A 198 3.58 6.01 -10.86
N SER A 199 4.17 4.88 -11.25
CA SER A 199 4.95 4.78 -12.49
C SER A 199 4.07 4.95 -13.74
N ILE A 200 2.89 4.34 -13.77
CA ILE A 200 1.91 4.51 -14.86
C ILE A 200 1.38 5.94 -14.88
N LEU A 201 1.17 6.56 -13.72
CA LEU A 201 0.78 7.98 -13.61
C LEU A 201 1.89 8.90 -14.16
N ALA A 202 3.16 8.62 -13.83
CA ALA A 202 4.30 9.39 -14.32
C ALA A 202 4.45 9.30 -15.85
N LEU A 203 4.01 8.20 -16.46
CA LEU A 203 3.92 8.04 -17.91
C LEU A 203 2.71 8.77 -18.56
N GLY A 204 1.92 9.51 -17.76
CA GLY A 204 0.76 10.26 -18.25
C GLY A 204 -0.44 9.39 -18.60
N LYS A 205 -0.60 8.20 -17.98
CA LYS A 205 -1.66 7.25 -18.30
C LYS A 205 -2.64 6.99 -17.15
N PRO A 206 -3.26 8.01 -16.52
CA PRO A 206 -4.14 7.83 -15.36
C PRO A 206 -5.39 6.97 -15.64
N ALA A 207 -5.93 7.04 -16.87
CA ALA A 207 -7.10 6.25 -17.25
C ALA A 207 -6.84 4.73 -17.25
N ILE A 208 -5.59 4.30 -17.42
CA ILE A 208 -5.20 2.89 -17.36
C ILE A 208 -5.25 2.41 -15.91
N ASN A 209 -4.74 3.19 -14.99
CA ASN A 209 -4.84 2.88 -13.56
C ASN A 209 -6.30 2.71 -13.13
N LEU A 210 -7.19 3.63 -13.54
CA LEU A 210 -8.61 3.52 -13.23
C LEU A 210 -9.21 2.21 -13.78
N LYS A 211 -8.89 1.83 -15.01
CA LYS A 211 -9.37 0.56 -15.58
C LYS A 211 -8.87 -0.65 -14.78
N ILE A 212 -7.59 -0.67 -14.42
CA ILE A 212 -7.00 -1.76 -13.63
C ILE A 212 -7.67 -1.83 -12.27
N GLU A 213 -7.91 -0.68 -11.60
CA GLU A 213 -8.60 -0.62 -10.31
C GLU A 213 -10.05 -1.07 -10.39
N LEU A 214 -10.77 -0.76 -11.46
CA LEU A 214 -12.13 -1.25 -11.69
C LEU A 214 -12.15 -2.78 -11.80
N TYR A 215 -11.26 -3.38 -12.61
CA TYR A 215 -11.15 -4.84 -12.73
C TYR A 215 -10.77 -5.49 -11.40
N TYR A 216 -9.80 -4.90 -10.70
CA TYR A 216 -9.38 -5.36 -9.38
C TYR A 216 -10.53 -5.37 -8.38
N ASN A 217 -11.27 -4.25 -8.26
CA ASN A 217 -12.37 -4.14 -7.31
C ASN A 217 -13.52 -5.07 -7.67
N PHE A 218 -13.86 -5.18 -8.93
CA PHE A 218 -14.90 -6.13 -9.39
C PHE A 218 -14.54 -7.57 -9.03
N LEU A 219 -13.32 -7.99 -9.33
CA LEU A 219 -12.83 -9.33 -8.99
C LEU A 219 -12.79 -9.55 -7.48
N LYS A 220 -12.24 -8.60 -6.72
CA LYS A 220 -12.17 -8.68 -5.26
C LYS A 220 -13.56 -8.81 -4.65
N LEU A 221 -14.52 -7.99 -5.07
CA LEU A 221 -15.89 -8.06 -4.57
C LEU A 221 -16.59 -9.38 -4.93
N SER A 222 -16.40 -9.89 -6.14
CA SER A 222 -16.96 -11.18 -6.57
C SER A 222 -16.39 -12.33 -5.72
N LEU A 223 -15.09 -12.37 -5.53
CA LEU A 223 -14.43 -13.39 -4.69
C LEU A 223 -14.82 -13.24 -3.23
N LEU A 224 -14.94 -12.01 -2.73
CA LEU A 224 -15.38 -11.73 -1.37
C LEU A 224 -16.80 -12.26 -1.13
N ALA A 225 -17.74 -11.99 -2.04
CA ALA A 225 -19.09 -12.52 -1.97
C ALA A 225 -19.08 -14.06 -1.94
N MET A 226 -18.26 -14.68 -2.78
CA MET A 226 -18.11 -16.15 -2.81
C MET A 226 -17.57 -16.68 -1.48
N ILE A 227 -16.54 -16.08 -0.90
CA ILE A 227 -16.00 -16.47 0.41
C ILE A 227 -17.07 -16.37 1.50
N PHE A 228 -17.86 -15.30 1.54
CA PHE A 228 -18.91 -15.16 2.55
C PHE A 228 -20.07 -16.15 2.35
N ILE A 229 -20.42 -16.50 1.11
CA ILE A 229 -21.44 -17.51 0.86
C ILE A 229 -21.01 -18.90 1.33
N PHE A 230 -19.77 -19.30 1.03
CA PHE A 230 -19.32 -20.68 1.24
C PHE A 230 -18.55 -20.89 2.54
N LEU A 231 -17.84 -19.87 3.05
CA LEU A 231 -16.89 -20.00 4.14
C LEU A 231 -17.22 -19.19 5.40
N VAL A 232 -18.42 -18.56 5.49
CA VAL A 232 -18.78 -17.71 6.64
C VAL A 232 -18.69 -18.42 7.99
N LYS A 233 -18.91 -19.73 8.01
CA LYS A 233 -18.84 -20.56 9.24
C LYS A 233 -17.43 -21.11 9.51
N ASN A 234 -16.49 -20.90 8.60
CA ASN A 234 -15.13 -21.44 8.75
C ASN A 234 -14.36 -20.61 9.81
N PRO A 235 -13.67 -21.25 10.77
CA PRO A 235 -12.88 -20.53 11.78
C PRO A 235 -11.76 -19.70 11.17
N ASP A 236 -11.21 -20.13 10.01
CA ASP A 236 -10.08 -19.50 9.32
C ASP A 236 -10.48 -18.40 8.34
N LEU A 237 -11.74 -17.97 8.37
CA LEU A 237 -12.27 -16.98 7.42
C LEU A 237 -11.40 -15.72 7.33
N ILE A 238 -10.81 -15.24 8.44
CA ILE A 238 -9.95 -14.07 8.46
C ILE A 238 -8.70 -14.31 7.58
N ILE A 239 -8.11 -15.51 7.67
CA ILE A 239 -6.95 -15.88 6.85
C ILE A 239 -7.34 -15.87 5.37
N PHE A 240 -8.49 -16.45 5.01
CA PHE A 240 -8.99 -16.43 3.64
C PHE A 240 -9.21 -15.01 3.10
N LEU A 241 -9.69 -14.09 3.92
CA LEU A 241 -9.86 -12.69 3.53
C LEU A 241 -8.53 -11.98 3.26
N ILE A 242 -7.51 -12.22 4.10
CA ILE A 242 -6.19 -11.64 3.89
C ILE A 242 -5.52 -12.26 2.65
N LEU A 243 -5.63 -13.56 2.46
CA LEU A 243 -5.12 -14.26 1.27
C LEU A 243 -5.82 -13.78 -0.02
N LEU A 244 -7.14 -13.53 0.05
CA LEU A 244 -7.87 -12.92 -1.05
C LEU A 244 -7.32 -11.52 -1.38
N ASP A 245 -7.05 -10.71 -0.38
CA ASP A 245 -6.47 -9.37 -0.58
C ASP A 245 -5.07 -9.44 -1.23
N ILE A 246 -4.22 -10.38 -0.80
CA ILE A 246 -2.92 -10.65 -1.44
C ILE A 246 -3.12 -11.11 -2.88
N GLY A 247 -3.97 -12.10 -3.11
CA GLY A 247 -4.26 -12.65 -4.44
C GLY A 247 -4.78 -11.59 -5.41
N ALA A 248 -5.70 -10.74 -4.95
CA ALA A 248 -6.22 -9.63 -5.73
C ALA A 248 -5.14 -8.60 -6.09
N LYS A 249 -4.21 -8.28 -5.16
CA LYS A 249 -3.04 -7.42 -5.42
C LYS A 249 -2.08 -8.04 -6.45
N LEU A 250 -1.90 -9.36 -6.42
CA LEU A 250 -1.08 -10.06 -7.41
C LEU A 250 -1.68 -9.96 -8.82
N ILE A 251 -2.98 -10.10 -8.93
CA ILE A 251 -3.69 -9.90 -10.20
C ILE A 251 -3.55 -8.44 -10.66
N MET A 252 -3.65 -7.49 -9.75
CA MET A 252 -3.41 -6.08 -10.07
C MET A 252 -2.00 -5.85 -10.58
N LEU A 253 -0.97 -6.42 -9.93
CA LEU A 253 0.42 -6.37 -10.39
C LEU A 253 0.60 -6.99 -11.77
N PHE A 254 -0.11 -8.07 -12.06
CA PHE A 254 -0.11 -8.69 -13.38
C PHE A 254 -0.58 -7.72 -14.46
N PHE A 255 -1.74 -7.08 -14.29
CA PHE A 255 -2.27 -6.11 -15.25
C PHE A 255 -1.42 -4.83 -15.34
N GLN A 256 -0.86 -4.38 -14.22
CA GLN A 256 0.09 -3.26 -14.22
C GLN A 256 1.37 -3.60 -15.00
N GLY A 257 1.92 -4.82 -14.81
CA GLY A 257 3.07 -5.32 -15.55
C GLY A 257 2.82 -5.35 -17.07
N LEU A 258 1.66 -5.87 -17.51
CA LEU A 258 1.26 -5.85 -18.92
C LEU A 258 1.17 -4.42 -19.47
N SER A 259 0.62 -3.50 -18.68
CA SER A 259 0.50 -2.10 -19.09
C SER A 259 1.87 -1.43 -19.21
N LEU A 260 2.77 -1.63 -18.26
CA LEU A 260 4.14 -1.13 -18.32
C LEU A 260 4.92 -1.75 -19.48
N ASN A 261 4.69 -3.04 -19.79
CA ASN A 261 5.27 -3.71 -20.96
C ASN A 261 4.90 -3.01 -22.28
N LYS A 262 3.64 -2.56 -22.39
CA LYS A 262 3.13 -1.85 -23.56
C LYS A 262 3.66 -0.42 -23.69
N PHE A 263 3.73 0.32 -22.57
CA PHE A 263 3.98 1.77 -22.60
C PHE A 263 5.42 2.15 -22.28
N LEU A 264 6.14 1.32 -21.55
CA LEU A 264 7.50 1.60 -21.12
C LEU A 264 8.52 0.75 -21.89
N HIS A 265 8.60 -0.56 -21.61
CA HIS A 265 9.57 -1.47 -22.21
C HIS A 265 9.07 -2.91 -22.19
N LYS A 266 9.39 -3.70 -23.25
CA LYS A 266 8.95 -5.10 -23.39
C LYS A 266 9.37 -6.04 -22.25
N GLN A 267 10.40 -5.70 -21.49
CA GLN A 267 10.86 -6.51 -20.34
C GLN A 267 10.25 -6.08 -19.00
N SER A 268 9.41 -5.03 -18.97
CA SER A 268 8.84 -4.51 -17.72
C SER A 268 7.95 -5.55 -17.03
N ALA A 269 7.12 -6.27 -17.78
CA ALA A 269 6.24 -7.31 -17.23
C ALA A 269 7.04 -8.44 -16.60
N LEU A 270 8.04 -8.96 -17.30
CA LEU A 270 8.89 -10.05 -16.79
C LEU A 270 9.54 -9.65 -15.46
N MET A 271 10.07 -8.44 -15.38
CA MET A 271 10.67 -7.95 -14.15
C MET A 271 9.68 -7.85 -13.00
N VAL A 272 8.48 -7.30 -13.25
CA VAL A 272 7.41 -7.23 -12.23
C VAL A 272 7.11 -8.63 -11.71
N TYR A 273 6.96 -9.60 -12.59
CA TYR A 273 6.58 -10.97 -12.19
C TYR A 273 7.71 -11.66 -11.41
N LEU A 274 8.97 -11.58 -11.87
CA LEU A 274 10.11 -12.16 -11.18
C LEU A 274 10.29 -11.56 -9.77
N CYS A 275 10.31 -10.23 -9.65
CA CYS A 275 10.47 -9.57 -8.36
C CYS A 275 9.29 -9.87 -7.41
N THR A 276 8.07 -9.97 -7.93
CA THR A 276 6.89 -10.33 -7.13
C THR A 276 6.98 -11.78 -6.64
N LEU A 277 7.42 -12.70 -7.49
CA LEU A 277 7.64 -14.10 -7.13
C LEU A 277 8.71 -14.24 -6.04
N LEU A 278 9.84 -13.56 -6.19
CA LEU A 278 10.92 -13.54 -5.20
C LEU A 278 10.46 -12.95 -3.86
N LEU A 279 9.60 -11.93 -3.88
CA LEU A 279 9.03 -11.34 -2.67
C LEU A 279 8.10 -12.32 -1.94
N LEU A 280 7.29 -13.08 -2.67
CA LEU A 280 6.33 -14.01 -2.08
C LEU A 280 6.95 -15.33 -1.60
N LEU A 281 8.11 -15.69 -2.11
CA LEU A 281 8.74 -16.97 -1.80
C LEU A 281 9.02 -17.12 -0.29
N PRO A 282 9.61 -16.16 0.45
CA PRO A 282 9.73 -16.24 1.90
C PRO A 282 8.38 -16.33 2.62
N PHE A 283 7.37 -15.60 2.13
CA PHE A 283 6.03 -15.66 2.71
C PHE A 283 5.45 -17.07 2.59
N ILE A 284 5.48 -17.68 1.41
CA ILE A 284 4.98 -19.04 1.19
C ILE A 284 5.72 -20.03 2.08
N VAL A 285 7.05 -19.92 2.18
CA VAL A 285 7.86 -20.80 3.03
C VAL A 285 7.51 -20.59 4.50
N SER A 286 7.23 -19.39 4.95
CA SER A 286 6.82 -19.12 6.34
C SER A 286 5.50 -19.79 6.74
N LEU A 287 4.65 -20.15 5.77
CA LEU A 287 3.39 -20.86 6.02
C LEU A 287 3.58 -22.38 6.18
N VAL A 288 4.61 -22.93 5.55
CA VAL A 288 4.83 -24.38 5.47
C VAL A 288 5.90 -24.83 6.45
N VAL A 289 6.89 -24.01 6.68
CA VAL A 289 8.11 -24.37 7.41
C VAL A 289 8.23 -23.54 8.68
N SER A 290 8.22 -24.21 9.82
CA SER A 290 8.47 -23.58 11.13
C SER A 290 9.97 -23.46 11.47
N SER A 291 10.86 -24.10 10.70
CA SER A 291 12.30 -24.08 10.94
C SER A 291 12.91 -22.71 10.58
N PRO A 292 13.49 -21.99 11.56
CA PRO A 292 14.12 -20.67 11.31
C PRO A 292 15.29 -20.76 10.32
N LEU A 293 15.98 -21.91 10.28
CA LEU A 293 17.13 -22.10 9.41
C LEU A 293 16.71 -22.18 7.94
N ILE A 294 15.68 -22.98 7.62
CA ILE A 294 15.18 -23.11 6.24
C ILE A 294 14.60 -21.78 5.77
N PHE A 295 13.84 -21.11 6.62
CA PHE A 295 13.30 -19.79 6.31
C PHE A 295 14.43 -18.78 6.04
N GLY A 296 15.49 -18.77 6.86
CA GLY A 296 16.67 -17.93 6.67
C GLY A 296 17.38 -18.18 5.33
N ILE A 297 17.57 -19.44 4.95
CA ILE A 297 18.17 -19.81 3.65
C ILE A 297 17.33 -19.25 2.49
N VAL A 298 16.02 -19.44 2.54
CA VAL A 298 15.13 -18.97 1.46
C VAL A 298 15.08 -17.44 1.37
N THR A 299 15.08 -16.74 2.49
CA THR A 299 15.14 -15.26 2.48
C THR A 299 16.45 -14.75 1.93
N LEU A 300 17.59 -15.35 2.30
CA LEU A 300 18.89 -14.99 1.75
C LEU A 300 18.99 -15.29 0.26
N PHE A 301 18.45 -16.41 -0.20
CA PHE A 301 18.36 -16.73 -1.62
C PHE A 301 17.54 -15.70 -2.39
N SER A 302 16.35 -15.35 -1.88
CA SER A 302 15.49 -14.36 -2.51
C SER A 302 16.15 -12.98 -2.58
N LEU A 303 16.85 -12.55 -1.53
CA LEU A 303 17.62 -11.30 -1.50
C LEU A 303 18.80 -11.34 -2.48
N ALA A 304 19.54 -12.44 -2.52
CA ALA A 304 20.66 -12.61 -3.46
C ALA A 304 20.17 -12.51 -4.91
N MET A 305 19.05 -13.13 -5.24
CA MET A 305 18.45 -13.03 -6.58
C MET A 305 18.00 -11.59 -6.92
N VAL A 306 17.45 -10.84 -5.98
CA VAL A 306 17.13 -9.42 -6.17
C VAL A 306 18.41 -8.61 -6.41
N LEU A 307 19.48 -8.87 -5.66
CA LEU A 307 20.78 -8.23 -5.88
C LEU A 307 21.38 -8.56 -7.26
N VAL A 308 21.23 -9.79 -7.73
CA VAL A 308 21.62 -10.17 -9.09
C VAL A 308 20.84 -9.37 -10.14
N VAL A 309 19.55 -9.20 -9.97
CA VAL A 309 18.73 -8.34 -10.86
C VAL A 309 19.25 -6.90 -10.86
N ILE A 310 19.55 -6.35 -9.67
CA ILE A 310 20.13 -5.01 -9.53
C ILE A 310 21.49 -4.95 -10.23
N PHE A 311 22.38 -5.92 -10.02
CA PHE A 311 23.72 -5.96 -10.60
C PHE A 311 23.70 -6.03 -12.13
N ILE A 312 22.84 -6.88 -12.71
CA ILE A 312 22.66 -6.97 -14.18
C ILE A 312 22.21 -5.61 -14.76
N VAL A 313 21.35 -4.89 -14.02
CA VAL A 313 20.91 -3.54 -14.41
C VAL A 313 22.08 -2.55 -14.40
N PHE A 314 22.96 -2.62 -13.38
CA PHE A 314 24.11 -1.75 -13.29
C PHE A 314 25.17 -2.04 -14.36
N GLN A 315 25.47 -3.30 -14.67
CA GLN A 315 26.45 -3.65 -15.69
C GLN A 315 26.08 -3.12 -17.08
N LYS A 316 24.81 -3.19 -17.48
CA LYS A 316 24.36 -2.61 -18.75
C LYS A 316 24.57 -1.10 -18.88
N LYS A 317 24.71 -0.38 -17.76
CA LYS A 317 24.95 1.07 -17.75
C LYS A 317 26.39 1.45 -18.07
N ILE A 318 27.34 0.53 -17.86
CA ILE A 318 28.78 0.76 -18.15
C ILE A 318 29.05 0.74 -19.66
N TYR A 319 28.16 0.12 -20.45
CA TYR A 319 28.32 -0.04 -21.89
C TYR A 319 27.46 0.91 -22.75
N LEU A 320 26.77 1.88 -22.17
CA LEU A 320 26.11 2.92 -22.96
C LEU A 320 27.07 4.10 -23.13
N PRO A 321 27.48 4.44 -24.41
CA PRO A 321 28.29 5.62 -24.65
C PRO A 321 27.55 6.86 -24.18
N SER A 322 28.31 7.76 -23.57
CA SER A 322 27.88 9.11 -23.21
C SER A 322 27.50 9.85 -24.50
N GLU A 323 26.19 10.01 -24.76
CA GLU A 323 25.69 11.05 -25.66
C GLU A 323 25.19 12.24 -24.85
#